data_f2db3139ff4b584faf03d82266fe7520
#
_entry.id   f2db3139ff4b584faf03d82266fe7520
#
_cell.length_a   1.000
_cell.length_b   1.000
_cell.length_c   1.000
_cell.angle_alpha   90.00
_cell.angle_beta   90.00
_cell.angle_gamma   90.00
#
_symmetry.space_group_name_H-M   'P 1'
#
loop_
_entity.id
_entity.type
_entity.pdbx_description
1 polymer ?
#
loop_
_entity_poly.entity_id
_entity_poly.type
_entity_poly.pdbx_seq_one_letter_code
_entity_poly.pdbx_strand_id
1 'polypeptide(L)'
;KKFIANLPLRNYNSNVLDYLNKSETYAGKVAAFSSWNVIPYILDEKHNNFTVNGGYEALEEDQDSLNVLINAVQSKVNDKSHTRKDLLTYASAKNYIELNHPKVLFLGLGETDDFAHKKQYDQYLYKAKQVDQIISELWYYVQTDPFYKNNTTFIITTDHGRGSKSSNWSTHGFWVKGSGETWMAMIGNNIINNGEMKNK
;
A
#
# COMPACT_ATOMS: atom_id res chain seq x y z
N LYS A 1 -5.03 18.37 14.41
CA LYS A 1 -3.60 18.47 14.78
C LYS A 1 -2.76 18.29 13.50
N LYS A 2 -1.74 19.13 13.31
CA LYS A 2 -0.76 18.92 12.23
C LYS A 2 0.18 17.79 12.64
N PHE A 3 0.32 16.77 11.80
CA PHE A 3 1.41 15.80 11.90
C PHE A 3 2.68 16.45 11.37
N ILE A 4 3.75 16.38 12.15
CA ILE A 4 5.06 16.98 11.83
C ILE A 4 6.16 15.93 11.70
N ALA A 5 5.85 14.66 11.94
CA ALA A 5 6.80 13.55 11.85
C ALA A 5 6.07 12.22 11.61
N ASN A 6 6.77 11.27 10.97
CA ASN A 6 6.33 9.90 10.73
C ASN A 6 6.57 9.05 11.99
N LEU A 7 5.75 9.26 13.01
CA LEU A 7 5.83 8.55 14.27
C LEU A 7 4.64 7.60 14.45
N PRO A 8 4.79 6.50 15.19
CA PRO A 8 3.71 5.58 15.52
C PRO A 8 2.77 6.20 16.57
N LEU A 9 2.17 7.32 16.20
CA LEU A 9 1.25 8.08 17.03
C LEU A 9 -0.12 8.14 16.37
N ARG A 10 -1.14 7.95 17.17
CA ARG A 10 -2.54 8.01 16.74
C ARG A 10 -2.85 9.27 15.95
N ASN A 11 -3.40 9.09 14.75
CA ASN A 11 -3.98 10.16 13.95
C ASN A 11 -5.45 10.35 14.30
N TYR A 12 -5.81 11.51 14.82
CA TYR A 12 -7.20 11.85 15.16
C TYR A 12 -7.98 12.48 14.00
N ASN A 13 -7.36 12.62 12.84
CA ASN A 13 -8.05 13.18 11.68
C ASN A 13 -8.77 12.07 10.92
N SER A 14 -9.95 12.38 10.40
CA SER A 14 -10.65 11.49 9.49
C SER A 14 -9.83 11.26 8.22
N ASN A 15 -9.88 10.06 7.69
CA ASN A 15 -9.25 9.67 6.43
C ASN A 15 -10.30 9.14 5.45
N VAL A 16 -9.93 9.00 4.19
CA VAL A 16 -10.85 8.57 3.13
C VAL A 16 -11.40 7.15 3.36
N LEU A 17 -10.59 6.24 3.92
CA LEU A 17 -11.02 4.86 4.17
C LEU A 17 -12.07 4.81 5.28
N ASP A 18 -11.88 5.58 6.37
CA ASP A 18 -12.86 5.74 7.43
C ASP A 18 -14.16 6.37 6.89
N TYR A 19 -14.05 7.39 6.04
CA TYR A 19 -15.22 8.01 5.40
C TYR A 19 -15.99 7.00 4.55
N LEU A 20 -15.31 6.21 3.72
CA LEU A 20 -15.94 5.19 2.89
C LEU A 20 -16.58 4.09 3.76
N ASN A 21 -15.88 3.62 4.78
CA ASN A 21 -16.39 2.56 5.66
C ASN A 21 -17.64 2.96 6.46
N LYS A 22 -17.89 4.26 6.65
CA LYS A 22 -19.11 4.80 7.29
C LYS A 22 -20.31 4.83 6.34
N SER A 23 -20.11 4.69 5.04
CA SER A 23 -21.21 4.66 4.07
C SER A 23 -21.83 3.26 3.99
N GLU A 24 -23.15 3.18 3.79
CA GLU A 24 -23.87 1.91 3.65
C GLU A 24 -23.29 1.00 2.56
N THR A 25 -22.81 1.59 1.46
CA THR A 25 -22.28 0.85 0.30
C THR A 25 -20.98 0.11 0.62
N TYR A 26 -20.15 0.65 1.51
CA TYR A 26 -18.79 0.14 1.77
C TYR A 26 -18.58 -0.34 3.20
N ALA A 27 -19.57 -0.19 4.09
CA ALA A 27 -19.47 -0.60 5.49
C ALA A 27 -19.05 -2.08 5.61
N GLY A 28 -17.97 -2.34 6.34
CA GLY A 28 -17.38 -3.67 6.50
C GLY A 28 -16.75 -4.27 5.23
N LYS A 29 -16.54 -3.44 4.18
CA LYS A 29 -15.93 -3.85 2.90
C LYS A 29 -14.71 -2.99 2.54
N VAL A 30 -14.08 -2.39 3.53
CA VAL A 30 -12.85 -1.61 3.40
C VAL A 30 -11.72 -2.37 4.09
N ALA A 31 -10.54 -2.40 3.48
CA ALA A 31 -9.35 -2.97 4.09
C ALA A 31 -8.09 -2.19 3.69
N ALA A 32 -7.06 -2.27 4.53
CA ALA A 32 -5.77 -1.65 4.29
C ALA A 32 -4.63 -2.61 4.67
N PHE A 33 -3.70 -2.82 3.75
CA PHE A 33 -2.48 -3.58 3.97
C PHE A 33 -1.28 -2.72 3.62
N SER A 34 -0.28 -2.65 4.50
CA SER A 34 0.89 -1.84 4.24
C SER A 34 2.16 -2.51 4.70
N SER A 35 3.23 -2.32 3.92
CA SER A 35 4.57 -2.68 4.35
C SER A 35 5.07 -1.81 5.50
N TRP A 36 4.63 -0.55 5.55
CA TRP A 36 5.08 0.39 6.57
C TRP A 36 4.28 0.29 7.87
N ASN A 37 4.99 0.11 8.99
CA ASN A 37 4.41 -0.10 10.32
C ASN A 37 3.75 1.14 10.93
N VAL A 38 3.85 2.32 10.28
CA VAL A 38 3.20 3.56 10.75
C VAL A 38 1.77 3.70 10.20
N ILE A 39 1.42 3.03 9.12
CA ILE A 39 0.09 3.12 8.48
C ILE A 39 -1.06 2.77 9.45
N PRO A 40 -1.00 1.74 10.29
CA PRO A 40 -2.05 1.46 11.28
C PRO A 40 -2.35 2.67 12.18
N TYR A 41 -1.32 3.41 12.59
CA TYR A 41 -1.49 4.62 13.41
C TYR A 41 -2.07 5.80 12.61
N ILE A 42 -1.69 5.94 11.34
CA ILE A 42 -2.23 6.95 10.43
C ILE A 42 -3.72 6.71 10.19
N LEU A 43 -4.12 5.44 10.04
CA LEU A 43 -5.49 5.04 9.80
C LEU A 43 -6.32 4.91 11.09
N ASP A 44 -5.73 5.14 12.27
CA ASP A 44 -6.37 4.99 13.58
C ASP A 44 -6.99 3.58 13.78
N GLU A 45 -6.22 2.55 13.45
CA GLU A 45 -6.64 1.14 13.44
C GLU A 45 -7.45 0.74 14.69
N LYS A 46 -7.00 1.15 15.86
CA LYS A 46 -7.66 0.80 17.15
C LYS A 46 -9.07 1.36 17.34
N HIS A 47 -9.49 2.28 16.49
CA HIS A 47 -10.75 3.01 16.63
C HIS A 47 -11.59 3.04 15.37
N ASN A 48 -11.10 2.43 14.29
CA ASN A 48 -11.88 2.21 13.08
C ASN A 48 -12.41 0.78 13.01
N ASN A 49 -13.46 0.59 12.22
CA ASN A 49 -14.16 -0.68 12.10
C ASN A 49 -13.89 -1.34 10.74
N PHE A 50 -12.65 -1.27 10.25
CA PHE A 50 -12.23 -1.98 9.05
C PHE A 50 -10.86 -2.61 9.26
N THR A 51 -10.54 -3.63 8.48
CA THR A 51 -9.28 -4.37 8.60
C THR A 51 -8.10 -3.50 8.20
N VAL A 52 -7.12 -3.39 9.09
CA VAL A 52 -5.82 -2.78 8.82
C VAL A 52 -4.74 -3.76 9.25
N ASN A 53 -3.73 -3.97 8.42
CA ASN A 53 -2.54 -4.75 8.75
C ASN A 53 -1.30 -4.03 8.22
N GLY A 54 -0.38 -3.68 9.08
CA GLY A 54 0.81 -2.92 8.73
C GLY A 54 2.10 -3.44 9.33
N GLY A 55 3.21 -3.28 8.60
CA GLY A 55 4.49 -3.80 9.03
C GLY A 55 4.45 -5.31 9.29
N TYR A 56 5.09 -5.75 10.35
CA TYR A 56 5.15 -7.16 10.75
C TYR A 56 4.07 -7.55 11.79
N GLU A 57 2.92 -6.87 11.78
CA GLU A 57 1.78 -7.29 12.58
C GLU A 57 1.29 -8.67 12.16
N ALA A 58 0.95 -9.50 13.16
CA ALA A 58 0.43 -10.83 12.88
C ALA A 58 -0.95 -10.74 12.20
N LEU A 59 -1.18 -11.65 11.26
CA LEU A 59 -2.49 -11.87 10.66
C LEU A 59 -3.34 -12.76 11.58
N GLU A 60 -4.65 -12.57 11.56
CA GLU A 60 -5.58 -13.50 12.19
C GLU A 60 -5.45 -14.89 11.54
N GLU A 61 -5.34 -15.94 12.37
CA GLU A 61 -5.05 -17.29 11.88
C GLU A 61 -6.32 -18.15 11.70
N ASP A 62 -7.50 -17.64 12.02
CA ASP A 62 -8.80 -18.31 12.07
C ASP A 62 -9.00 -19.41 11.00
N GLN A 63 -8.31 -20.55 11.20
CA GLN A 63 -8.28 -21.71 10.30
C GLN A 63 -7.70 -21.46 8.91
N ASP A 64 -7.09 -20.31 8.66
CA ASP A 64 -6.42 -19.97 7.39
C ASP A 64 -4.96 -20.41 7.41
N SER A 65 -4.67 -21.50 6.72
CA SER A 65 -3.30 -22.04 6.63
C SER A 65 -2.29 -21.08 5.99
N LEU A 66 -2.74 -20.18 5.11
CA LEU A 66 -1.85 -19.21 4.47
C LEU A 66 -1.47 -18.08 5.44
N ASN A 67 -2.39 -17.61 6.27
CA ASN A 67 -2.07 -16.65 7.32
C ASN A 67 -1.10 -17.24 8.36
N VAL A 68 -1.30 -18.50 8.75
CA VAL A 68 -0.35 -19.22 9.60
C VAL A 68 1.03 -19.27 8.97
N LEU A 69 1.12 -19.61 7.68
CA LEU A 69 2.40 -19.67 6.97
C LEU A 69 3.06 -18.29 6.86
N ILE A 70 2.30 -17.25 6.50
CA ILE A 70 2.81 -15.87 6.44
C ILE A 70 3.34 -15.44 7.81
N ASN A 71 2.61 -15.67 8.89
CA ASN A 71 3.04 -15.38 10.26
C ASN A 71 4.32 -16.14 10.63
N ALA A 72 4.42 -17.41 10.29
CA ALA A 72 5.61 -18.22 10.51
C ALA A 72 6.83 -17.65 9.75
N VAL A 73 6.67 -17.28 8.47
CA VAL A 73 7.73 -16.69 7.66
C VAL A 73 8.16 -15.35 8.24
N GLN A 74 7.22 -14.44 8.50
CA GLN A 74 7.55 -13.11 9.03
C GLN A 74 8.14 -13.18 10.46
N SER A 75 7.84 -14.22 11.25
CA SER A 75 8.45 -14.43 12.56
C SER A 75 9.97 -14.69 12.47
N LYS A 76 10.44 -15.23 11.36
CA LYS A 76 11.86 -15.55 11.10
C LYS A 76 12.65 -14.40 10.48
N VAL A 77 12.00 -13.31 10.12
CA VAL A 77 12.71 -12.12 9.65
C VAL A 77 13.47 -11.47 10.80
N ASN A 78 14.79 -11.39 10.68
CA ASN A 78 15.67 -10.87 11.75
C ASN A 78 15.57 -9.34 11.88
N ASP A 79 15.49 -8.63 10.74
CA ASP A 79 15.34 -7.18 10.71
C ASP A 79 13.86 -6.82 10.44
N LYS A 80 13.14 -6.55 11.52
CA LYS A 80 11.76 -6.07 11.50
C LYS A 80 11.70 -4.56 11.74
N SER A 81 12.59 -3.81 11.09
CA SER A 81 12.69 -2.37 11.27
C SER A 81 11.34 -1.66 10.97
N HIS A 82 11.26 -0.81 9.99
CA HIS A 82 10.04 -0.03 9.75
C HIS A 82 9.15 -0.61 8.67
N THR A 83 9.73 -1.36 7.73
CA THR A 83 9.06 -1.81 6.50
C THR A 83 9.09 -3.32 6.39
N ARG A 84 7.91 -3.94 6.33
CA ARG A 84 7.76 -5.36 5.99
C ARG A 84 8.14 -5.57 4.53
N LYS A 85 8.60 -6.78 4.20
CA LYS A 85 8.83 -7.17 2.81
C LYS A 85 7.56 -7.05 1.99
N ASP A 86 7.62 -6.34 0.86
CA ASP A 86 6.46 -6.05 0.00
C ASP A 86 5.74 -7.32 -0.46
N LEU A 87 6.46 -8.41 -0.72
CA LEU A 87 5.85 -9.70 -1.08
C LEU A 87 5.01 -10.29 0.06
N LEU A 88 5.38 -10.10 1.33
CA LEU A 88 4.55 -10.56 2.45
C LEU A 88 3.30 -9.69 2.58
N THR A 89 3.43 -8.39 2.38
CA THR A 89 2.28 -7.46 2.36
C THR A 89 1.32 -7.81 1.24
N TYR A 90 1.85 -8.07 0.05
CA TYR A 90 1.07 -8.51 -1.11
C TYR A 90 0.36 -9.84 -0.85
N ALA A 91 1.07 -10.85 -0.33
CA ALA A 91 0.49 -12.15 -0.03
C ALA A 91 -0.67 -12.03 0.99
N SER A 92 -0.47 -11.23 2.05
CA SER A 92 -1.52 -10.96 3.04
C SER A 92 -2.73 -10.28 2.43
N ALA A 93 -2.52 -9.24 1.62
CA ALA A 93 -3.59 -8.50 0.96
C ALA A 93 -4.35 -9.39 -0.05
N LYS A 94 -3.63 -10.18 -0.84
CA LYS A 94 -4.21 -11.08 -1.84
C LYS A 94 -5.07 -12.15 -1.18
N ASN A 95 -4.56 -12.78 -0.11
CA ASN A 95 -5.33 -13.74 0.67
C ASN A 95 -6.62 -13.13 1.22
N TYR A 96 -6.52 -11.93 1.77
CA TYR A 96 -7.69 -11.20 2.27
C TYR A 96 -8.71 -10.88 1.16
N ILE A 97 -8.25 -10.49 -0.03
CA ILE A 97 -9.13 -10.23 -1.19
C ILE A 97 -9.89 -11.50 -1.56
N GLU A 98 -9.22 -12.64 -1.60
CA GLU A 98 -9.81 -13.94 -1.98
C GLU A 98 -10.87 -14.41 -0.97
N LEU A 99 -10.65 -14.20 0.31
CA LEU A 99 -11.54 -14.66 1.37
C LEU A 99 -12.70 -13.69 1.68
N ASN A 100 -12.46 -12.39 1.62
CA ASN A 100 -13.38 -11.38 2.18
C ASN A 100 -14.04 -10.48 1.14
N HIS A 101 -13.57 -10.49 -0.09
CA HIS A 101 -14.08 -9.68 -1.21
C HIS A 101 -14.31 -8.21 -0.83
N PRO A 102 -13.28 -7.48 -0.35
CA PRO A 102 -13.42 -6.06 -0.04
C PRO A 102 -13.79 -5.25 -1.29
N LYS A 103 -14.59 -4.20 -1.11
CA LYS A 103 -14.92 -3.23 -2.17
C LYS A 103 -13.89 -2.11 -2.30
N VAL A 104 -13.16 -1.85 -1.23
CA VAL A 104 -12.08 -0.85 -1.18
C VAL A 104 -10.88 -1.48 -0.52
N LEU A 105 -9.75 -1.47 -1.21
CA LEU A 105 -8.48 -1.94 -0.69
C LEU A 105 -7.40 -0.87 -0.85
N PHE A 106 -6.73 -0.54 0.23
CA PHE A 106 -5.47 0.20 0.21
C PHE A 106 -4.31 -0.79 0.31
N LEU A 107 -3.37 -0.71 -0.63
CA LEU A 107 -2.13 -1.50 -0.61
C LEU A 107 -0.93 -0.55 -0.66
N GLY A 108 -0.20 -0.44 0.46
CA GLY A 108 0.98 0.40 0.58
C GLY A 108 2.27 -0.44 0.57
N LEU A 109 3.08 -0.32 -0.48
CA LEU A 109 4.36 -1.00 -0.64
C LEU A 109 5.51 -0.03 -0.36
N GLY A 110 6.56 -0.44 0.32
CA GLY A 110 7.57 0.47 0.87
C GLY A 110 9.04 0.12 0.59
N GLU A 111 9.36 -1.07 0.06
CA GLU A 111 10.77 -1.47 -0.11
C GLU A 111 11.53 -0.60 -1.13
N THR A 112 10.85 0.03 -2.09
CA THR A 112 11.49 0.98 -3.01
C THR A 112 12.09 2.16 -2.26
N ASP A 113 11.35 2.73 -1.31
CA ASP A 113 11.82 3.84 -0.49
C ASP A 113 12.99 3.43 0.41
N ASP A 114 12.90 2.29 1.06
CA ASP A 114 13.95 1.74 1.90
C ASP A 114 15.28 1.56 1.16
N PHE A 115 15.25 0.97 -0.05
CA PHE A 115 16.46 0.75 -0.83
C PHE A 115 17.03 2.05 -1.40
N ALA A 116 16.18 3.03 -1.72
CA ALA A 116 16.65 4.33 -2.12
C ALA A 116 17.37 5.04 -0.95
N HIS A 117 16.82 5.04 0.26
CA HIS A 117 17.48 5.61 1.44
C HIS A 117 18.83 4.95 1.72
N LYS A 118 18.95 3.65 1.47
CA LYS A 118 20.21 2.89 1.57
C LYS A 118 21.18 3.16 0.40
N LYS A 119 20.79 4.00 -0.58
CA LYS A 119 21.54 4.30 -1.80
C LYS A 119 21.83 3.06 -2.67
N GLN A 120 21.00 2.05 -2.58
CA GLN A 120 21.13 0.79 -3.33
C GLN A 120 20.30 0.87 -4.62
N TYR A 121 20.79 1.58 -5.63
CA TYR A 121 20.06 1.90 -6.85
C TYR A 121 19.54 0.67 -7.61
N ASP A 122 20.38 -0.35 -7.75
CA ASP A 122 19.97 -1.59 -8.44
C ASP A 122 18.82 -2.31 -7.71
N GLN A 123 18.87 -2.32 -6.37
CA GLN A 123 17.80 -2.88 -5.56
C GLN A 123 16.53 -2.04 -5.63
N TYR A 124 16.66 -0.71 -5.64
CA TYR A 124 15.53 0.20 -5.85
C TYR A 124 14.82 -0.10 -7.18
N LEU A 125 15.56 -0.24 -8.30
CA LEU A 125 14.99 -0.59 -9.60
C LEU A 125 14.37 -1.99 -9.60
N TYR A 126 15.04 -2.95 -8.97
CA TYR A 126 14.51 -4.31 -8.83
C TYR A 126 13.18 -4.31 -8.08
N LYS A 127 13.06 -3.54 -6.98
CA LYS A 127 11.83 -3.43 -6.22
C LYS A 127 10.74 -2.69 -6.98
N ALA A 128 11.07 -1.65 -7.73
CA ALA A 128 10.12 -1.00 -8.63
C ALA A 128 9.53 -1.98 -9.65
N LYS A 129 10.37 -2.84 -10.25
CA LYS A 129 9.90 -3.91 -11.13
C LYS A 129 9.03 -4.95 -10.40
N GLN A 130 9.35 -5.28 -9.15
CA GLN A 130 8.51 -6.16 -8.33
C GLN A 130 7.12 -5.55 -8.08
N VAL A 131 7.06 -4.25 -7.78
CA VAL A 131 5.78 -3.53 -7.62
C VAL A 131 4.94 -3.59 -8.89
N ASP A 132 5.56 -3.39 -10.06
CA ASP A 132 4.90 -3.51 -11.36
C ASP A 132 4.33 -4.93 -11.58
N GLN A 133 5.08 -5.96 -11.22
CA GLN A 133 4.60 -7.35 -11.26
C GLN A 133 3.41 -7.59 -10.31
N ILE A 134 3.47 -7.09 -9.09
CA ILE A 134 2.36 -7.16 -8.12
C ILE A 134 1.10 -6.50 -8.68
N ILE A 135 1.22 -5.32 -9.28
CA ILE A 135 0.10 -4.62 -9.92
C ILE A 135 -0.48 -5.46 -11.06
N SER A 136 0.38 -6.03 -11.90
CA SER A 136 -0.03 -6.88 -13.02
C SER A 136 -0.77 -8.14 -12.54
N GLU A 137 -0.26 -8.82 -11.52
CA GLU A 137 -0.90 -10.01 -10.94
C GLU A 137 -2.26 -9.69 -10.30
N LEU A 138 -2.34 -8.58 -9.55
CA LEU A 138 -3.62 -8.14 -8.98
C LEU A 138 -4.62 -7.74 -10.08
N TRP A 139 -4.15 -7.06 -11.12
CA TRP A 139 -5.00 -6.72 -12.26
C TRP A 139 -5.53 -7.97 -12.96
N TYR A 140 -4.67 -8.95 -13.22
CA TYR A 140 -5.08 -10.22 -13.78
C TYR A 140 -6.12 -10.92 -12.90
N TYR A 141 -5.88 -10.99 -11.58
CA TYR A 141 -6.81 -11.58 -10.64
C TYR A 141 -8.19 -10.92 -10.70
N VAL A 142 -8.27 -9.59 -10.57
CA VAL A 142 -9.56 -8.89 -10.57
C VAL A 142 -10.27 -8.92 -11.92
N GLN A 143 -9.59 -9.22 -13.03
CA GLN A 143 -10.21 -9.40 -14.33
C GLN A 143 -10.68 -10.84 -14.56
N THR A 144 -10.23 -11.79 -13.76
CA THR A 144 -10.63 -13.21 -13.86
C THR A 144 -11.61 -13.64 -12.79
N ASP A 145 -11.61 -12.99 -11.63
CA ASP A 145 -12.54 -13.26 -10.54
C ASP A 145 -13.94 -12.71 -10.86
N PRO A 146 -15.01 -13.52 -10.75
CA PRO A 146 -16.36 -13.11 -11.11
C PRO A 146 -16.92 -11.92 -10.32
N PHE A 147 -16.48 -11.71 -9.07
CA PHE A 147 -16.92 -10.61 -8.22
C PHE A 147 -16.34 -9.27 -8.68
N TYR A 148 -15.09 -9.27 -9.14
CA TYR A 148 -14.33 -8.06 -9.47
C TYR A 148 -14.32 -7.73 -10.96
N LYS A 149 -14.52 -8.72 -11.82
CA LYS A 149 -14.40 -8.59 -13.27
C LYS A 149 -15.26 -7.46 -13.82
N ASN A 150 -14.65 -6.58 -14.60
CA ASN A 150 -15.30 -5.41 -15.18
C ASN A 150 -15.94 -4.43 -14.16
N ASN A 151 -15.61 -4.55 -12.88
CA ASN A 151 -16.17 -3.75 -11.81
C ASN A 151 -15.11 -3.18 -10.85
N THR A 152 -13.85 -3.20 -11.28
CA THR A 152 -12.72 -2.75 -10.47
C THR A 152 -11.99 -1.61 -11.14
N THR A 153 -11.59 -0.62 -10.35
CA THR A 153 -10.72 0.48 -10.75
C THR A 153 -9.48 0.46 -9.88
N PHE A 154 -8.31 0.49 -10.50
CA PHE A 154 -7.03 0.72 -9.83
C PHE A 154 -6.67 2.20 -9.89
N ILE A 155 -6.27 2.76 -8.76
CA ILE A 155 -5.62 4.05 -8.62
C ILE A 155 -4.22 3.78 -8.11
N ILE A 156 -3.21 4.04 -8.92
CA ILE A 156 -1.82 3.75 -8.64
C ILE A 156 -1.10 5.10 -8.53
N THR A 157 -0.39 5.31 -7.44
CA THR A 157 0.32 6.57 -7.22
C THR A 157 1.54 6.36 -6.32
N THR A 158 2.37 7.38 -6.22
CA THR A 158 3.43 7.48 -5.21
C THR A 158 3.02 8.52 -4.17
N ASP A 159 3.44 8.33 -2.93
CA ASP A 159 3.21 9.25 -1.79
C ASP A 159 4.07 10.52 -1.91
N HIS A 160 5.27 10.40 -2.50
CA HIS A 160 6.19 11.51 -2.77
C HIS A 160 7.10 11.20 -3.96
N GLY A 161 7.73 12.24 -4.48
CA GLY A 161 8.86 12.13 -5.39
C GLY A 161 10.19 12.06 -4.65
N ARG A 162 11.30 12.22 -5.38
CA ARG A 162 12.66 12.16 -4.84
C ARG A 162 13.53 13.26 -5.42
N GLY A 163 14.71 13.44 -4.84
CA GLY A 163 15.68 14.38 -5.36
C GLY A 163 16.01 14.10 -6.83
N SER A 164 16.02 15.17 -7.65
CA SER A 164 16.18 15.08 -9.11
C SER A 164 17.62 15.00 -9.59
N LYS A 165 18.61 15.00 -8.67
CA LYS A 165 20.04 14.94 -9.00
C LYS A 165 20.65 13.64 -8.50
N SER A 166 21.71 13.17 -9.16
CA SER A 166 22.48 11.98 -8.73
C SER A 166 22.98 12.07 -7.28
N SER A 167 23.21 13.27 -6.77
CA SER A 167 23.67 13.48 -5.39
C SER A 167 22.55 13.35 -4.34
N ASN A 168 21.29 13.49 -4.72
CA ASN A 168 20.15 13.50 -3.77
C ASN A 168 18.97 12.62 -4.16
N TRP A 169 19.08 11.77 -5.19
CA TRP A 169 18.04 10.86 -5.62
C TRP A 169 17.53 9.91 -4.51
N SER A 170 18.43 9.65 -3.55
CA SER A 170 18.14 8.72 -2.42
C SER A 170 17.36 9.37 -1.28
N THR A 171 17.05 10.65 -1.40
CA THR A 171 16.39 11.42 -0.34
C THR A 171 15.12 12.10 -0.84
N HIS A 172 14.25 12.40 0.09
CA HIS A 172 13.05 13.20 -0.10
C HIS A 172 12.83 14.09 1.14
N GLY A 173 11.88 15.01 1.07
CA GLY A 173 11.52 15.89 2.18
C GLY A 173 11.24 17.32 1.72
N PHE A 174 10.80 18.15 2.64
CA PHE A 174 10.30 19.51 2.34
C PHE A 174 11.30 20.38 1.57
N TRP A 175 12.61 20.23 1.85
CA TRP A 175 13.67 21.03 1.22
C TRP A 175 14.35 20.33 0.02
N VAL A 176 13.90 19.13 -0.35
CA VAL A 176 14.46 18.37 -1.46
C VAL A 176 13.65 18.63 -2.72
N LYS A 177 14.25 19.33 -3.69
CA LYS A 177 13.61 19.57 -4.99
C LYS A 177 13.31 18.24 -5.68
N GLY A 178 12.08 18.07 -6.16
CA GLY A 178 11.57 16.82 -6.75
C GLY A 178 10.70 15.99 -5.79
N SER A 179 10.77 16.23 -4.48
CA SER A 179 9.96 15.47 -3.51
C SER A 179 8.46 15.65 -3.66
N GLY A 180 8.01 16.79 -4.17
CA GLY A 180 6.59 17.04 -4.46
C GLY A 180 6.13 16.55 -5.84
N GLU A 181 7.01 15.98 -6.64
CA GLU A 181 6.69 15.50 -7.97
C GLU A 181 6.14 14.06 -7.87
N THR A 182 4.84 13.93 -7.90
CA THR A 182 4.13 12.65 -7.87
C THR A 182 3.41 12.41 -9.19
N TRP A 183 3.04 11.17 -9.43
CA TRP A 183 2.23 10.78 -10.57
C TRP A 183 1.08 9.89 -10.12
N MET A 184 0.06 9.80 -10.95
CA MET A 184 -1.07 8.90 -10.73
C MET A 184 -1.46 8.22 -12.04
N ALA A 185 -1.72 6.93 -11.98
CA ALA A 185 -2.33 6.17 -13.06
C ALA A 185 -3.67 5.59 -12.61
N MET A 186 -4.62 5.54 -13.52
CA MET A 186 -5.94 4.94 -13.29
C MET A 186 -6.23 3.93 -14.38
N ILE A 187 -6.65 2.73 -13.98
CA ILE A 187 -7.02 1.64 -14.89
C ILE A 187 -8.33 1.05 -14.38
N GLY A 188 -9.30 0.84 -15.26
CA GLY A 188 -10.53 0.18 -14.85
C GLY A 188 -11.74 0.50 -15.70
N ASN A 189 -12.86 -0.07 -15.31
CA ASN A 189 -14.13 0.21 -15.94
C ASN A 189 -14.50 1.70 -15.73
N ASN A 190 -15.08 2.32 -16.74
CA ASN A 190 -15.43 3.74 -16.77
C ASN A 190 -14.24 4.72 -16.72
N ILE A 191 -13.01 4.27 -16.79
CA ILE A 191 -11.85 5.14 -16.97
C ILE A 191 -11.67 5.39 -18.48
N ILE A 192 -11.81 6.65 -18.88
CA ILE A 192 -11.59 7.04 -20.28
C ILE A 192 -10.09 7.01 -20.55
N ASN A 193 -9.68 6.28 -21.58
CA ASN A 193 -8.30 6.24 -22.01
C ASN A 193 -7.91 7.54 -22.74
N ASN A 194 -7.38 8.49 -21.99
CA ASN A 194 -6.89 9.77 -22.52
C ASN A 194 -5.36 9.78 -22.73
N GLY A 195 -4.68 8.65 -22.50
CA GLY A 195 -3.22 8.58 -22.49
C GLY A 195 -2.59 9.39 -21.34
N GLU A 196 -1.39 9.90 -21.56
CA GLU A 196 -0.69 10.72 -20.55
C GLU A 196 -1.26 12.14 -20.51
N MET A 197 -1.77 12.55 -19.36
CA MET A 197 -2.19 13.93 -19.11
C MET A 197 -1.09 14.66 -18.34
N LYS A 198 -0.53 15.70 -18.94
CA LYS A 198 0.44 16.60 -18.28
C LYS A 198 -0.31 17.79 -17.67
N ASN A 199 0.00 18.08 -16.42
CA ASN A 199 -0.47 19.35 -15.83
C ASN A 199 0.05 20.52 -16.68
N LYS A 200 -0.86 21.40 -17.10
CA LYS A 200 -0.53 22.64 -17.77
C LYS A 200 -0.09 23.70 -16.76
#